data_7914aee88cd669bdc017204a7d1f7b07
#
_entry.id   7914aee88cd669bdc017204a7d1f7b07
#
_cell.length_a   1.000
_cell.length_b   1.000
_cell.length_c   1.000
_cell.angle_alpha   90.00
_cell.angle_beta   90.00
_cell.angle_gamma   90.00
#
_symmetry.space_group_name_H-M   'P 1'
#
loop_
_entity.id
_entity.type
_entity.pdbx_description
1 polymer ?
#
loop_
_entity_poly.entity_id
_entity_poly.type
_entity_poly.pdbx_seq_one_letter_code
_entity_poly.pdbx_strand_id
1 'polypeptide(L)'
;MSVVGDIDASARYLKSLPLNNRKVGVFGTCSGGRQAFLVACRTKSFDAAVNCWGGNVVQPKEKLTQAQPVAPIDYTKDLSCPLLGLFGEEDKNPTPESVSQLEEELKKYGKNYEFYMYPGAGHGFFYYPSVAYRPDAAVDGWKKMFTFFEKNLETSGRGR
;
A
#
# COMPACT_ATOMS: atom_id res chain seq x y z
N MET A 1 2.46 -18.84 12.41
CA MET A 1 3.01 -17.50 12.09
C MET A 1 1.96 -16.75 11.29
N SER A 2 1.86 -15.44 11.43
CA SER A 2 0.89 -14.63 10.65
C SER A 2 1.65 -13.81 9.62
N VAL A 3 1.04 -13.57 8.45
CA VAL A 3 1.63 -12.76 7.37
C VAL A 3 2.14 -11.39 7.91
N VAL A 4 1.40 -10.75 8.81
CA VAL A 4 1.83 -9.49 9.45
C VAL A 4 3.13 -9.68 10.23
N GLY A 5 3.24 -10.75 11.03
CA GLY A 5 4.44 -11.04 11.82
C GLY A 5 5.66 -11.32 10.95
N ASP A 6 5.50 -12.05 9.85
CA ASP A 6 6.59 -12.39 8.95
C ASP A 6 7.12 -11.17 8.20
N ILE A 7 6.22 -10.30 7.72
CA ILE A 7 6.58 -9.05 7.05
C ILE A 7 7.24 -8.07 8.05
N ASP A 8 6.73 -7.96 9.27
CA ASP A 8 7.32 -7.14 10.34
C ASP A 8 8.74 -7.61 10.70
N ALA A 9 8.94 -8.91 10.84
CA ALA A 9 10.26 -9.50 11.11
C ALA A 9 11.25 -9.19 9.98
N SER A 10 10.80 -9.25 8.72
CA SER A 10 11.61 -8.89 7.55
C SER A 10 12.04 -7.42 7.58
N ALA A 11 11.14 -6.51 7.94
CA ALA A 11 11.46 -5.08 8.07
C ALA A 11 12.49 -4.83 9.18
N ARG A 12 12.33 -5.47 10.34
CA ARG A 12 13.30 -5.37 11.45
C ARG A 12 14.67 -5.91 11.05
N TYR A 13 14.72 -7.03 10.34
CA TYR A 13 15.95 -7.58 9.81
C TYR A 13 16.64 -6.59 8.87
N LEU A 14 15.92 -6.04 7.88
CA LEU A 14 16.46 -5.05 6.97
C LEU A 14 17.02 -3.82 7.70
N LYS A 15 16.30 -3.31 8.72
CA LYS A 15 16.76 -2.19 9.56
C LYS A 15 18.01 -2.51 10.38
N SER A 16 18.28 -3.79 10.67
CA SER A 16 19.47 -4.21 11.41
C SER A 16 20.74 -4.30 10.56
N LEU A 17 20.62 -4.30 9.24
CA LEU A 17 21.78 -4.40 8.33
C LEU A 17 22.67 -3.15 8.42
N PRO A 18 24.00 -3.31 8.44
CA PRO A 18 24.95 -2.20 8.63
C PRO A 18 24.84 -1.08 7.59
N LEU A 19 24.51 -1.42 6.35
CA LEU A 19 24.38 -0.48 5.24
C LEU A 19 22.99 0.14 5.10
N ASN A 20 22.02 -0.25 5.94
CA ASN A 20 20.68 0.31 5.93
C ASN A 20 20.67 1.64 6.71
N ASN A 21 19.98 2.64 6.18
CA ASN A 21 19.79 3.95 6.82
C ASN A 21 18.69 3.94 7.91
N ARG A 22 18.26 2.77 8.37
CA ARG A 22 17.16 2.53 9.32
C ARG A 22 15.76 2.86 8.79
N LYS A 23 15.63 3.10 7.48
CA LYS A 23 14.37 3.33 6.80
C LYS A 23 14.00 2.13 5.93
N VAL A 24 12.75 1.69 6.02
CA VAL A 24 12.22 0.57 5.22
C VAL A 24 10.81 0.93 4.74
N GLY A 25 10.62 0.84 3.42
CA GLY A 25 9.31 0.91 2.80
C GLY A 25 8.73 -0.47 2.52
N VAL A 26 7.44 -0.55 2.38
CA VAL A 26 6.73 -1.74 1.90
C VAL A 26 5.85 -1.39 0.73
N PHE A 27 5.88 -2.21 -0.31
CA PHE A 27 4.89 -2.13 -1.39
C PHE A 27 4.35 -3.50 -1.73
N GLY A 28 3.17 -3.51 -2.29
CA GLY A 28 2.57 -4.73 -2.79
C GLY A 28 1.53 -4.47 -3.86
N THR A 29 1.27 -5.48 -4.66
CA THR A 29 0.27 -5.47 -5.73
C THR A 29 -0.84 -6.45 -5.41
N CYS A 30 -2.08 -6.19 -5.80
CA CYS A 30 -3.21 -7.08 -5.57
C CYS A 30 -3.36 -7.43 -4.07
N SER A 31 -3.37 -8.71 -3.71
CA SER A 31 -3.36 -9.15 -2.30
C SER A 31 -2.17 -8.59 -1.52
N GLY A 32 -1.01 -8.42 -2.17
CA GLY A 32 0.17 -7.78 -1.57
C GLY A 32 -0.06 -6.30 -1.24
N GLY A 33 -0.82 -5.56 -2.06
CA GLY A 33 -1.21 -4.18 -1.77
C GLY A 33 -2.06 -4.07 -0.51
N ARG A 34 -3.04 -4.98 -0.35
CA ARG A 34 -3.81 -5.11 0.88
C ARG A 34 -2.92 -5.42 2.08
N GLN A 35 -1.95 -6.34 1.92
CA GLN A 35 -1.02 -6.68 3.00
C GLN A 35 -0.10 -5.52 3.36
N ALA A 36 0.38 -4.75 2.38
CA ALA A 36 1.19 -3.56 2.63
C ALA A 36 0.43 -2.53 3.47
N PHE A 37 -0.83 -2.27 3.16
CA PHE A 37 -1.70 -1.43 3.98
C PHE A 37 -1.89 -2.01 5.39
N LEU A 38 -2.22 -3.30 5.48
CA LEU A 38 -2.48 -3.97 6.76
C LEU A 38 -1.27 -3.92 7.69
N VAL A 39 -0.07 -4.24 7.20
CA VAL A 39 1.15 -4.22 8.04
C VAL A 39 1.52 -2.80 8.46
N ALA A 40 1.29 -1.79 7.62
CA ALA A 40 1.49 -0.38 7.97
C ALA A 40 0.54 0.08 9.08
N CYS A 41 -0.66 -0.51 9.18
CA CYS A 41 -1.59 -0.26 10.28
C CYS A 41 -1.24 -1.07 11.54
N ARG A 42 -0.72 -2.29 11.39
CA ARG A 42 -0.54 -3.24 12.50
C ARG A 42 0.83 -3.22 13.14
N THR A 43 1.81 -2.54 12.52
CA THR A 43 3.18 -2.46 13.01
C THR A 43 3.70 -1.03 12.92
N LYS A 44 4.88 -0.77 13.48
CA LYS A 44 5.60 0.51 13.37
C LYS A 44 6.95 0.36 12.67
N SER A 45 7.16 -0.75 11.97
CA SER A 45 8.44 -1.09 11.36
C SER A 45 8.66 -0.45 10.00
N PHE A 46 7.61 0.14 9.40
CA PHE A 46 7.69 0.74 8.07
C PHE A 46 7.66 2.27 8.14
N ASP A 47 8.44 2.90 7.29
CA ASP A 47 8.55 4.34 7.16
C ASP A 47 7.73 4.88 5.97
N ALA A 48 7.30 4.00 5.06
CA ALA A 48 6.40 4.29 3.95
C ALA A 48 5.72 3.01 3.47
N ALA A 49 4.47 3.10 3.00
CA ALA A 49 3.73 1.98 2.45
C ALA A 49 3.09 2.34 1.10
N VAL A 50 3.08 1.39 0.16
CA VAL A 50 2.43 1.55 -1.15
C VAL A 50 1.44 0.41 -1.38
N ASN A 51 0.19 0.77 -1.61
CA ASN A 51 -0.89 -0.12 -1.97
C ASN A 51 -1.22 0.02 -3.46
N CYS A 52 -0.76 -0.94 -4.27
CA CYS A 52 -1.12 -1.01 -5.69
C CYS A 52 -2.33 -1.92 -5.85
N TRP A 53 -3.49 -1.36 -6.18
CA TRP A 53 -4.77 -2.06 -6.40
C TRP A 53 -5.04 -3.19 -5.41
N GLY A 54 -4.80 -2.95 -4.12
CA GLY A 54 -5.06 -3.93 -3.07
C GLY A 54 -6.53 -4.14 -2.82
N GLY A 55 -7.07 -5.25 -3.32
CA GLY A 55 -8.46 -5.61 -3.14
C GLY A 55 -8.80 -6.05 -1.71
N ASN A 56 -10.08 -5.99 -1.34
CA ASN A 56 -10.59 -6.41 -0.02
C ASN A 56 -9.95 -5.68 1.18
N VAL A 57 -9.50 -4.43 1.00
CA VAL A 57 -9.20 -3.54 2.12
C VAL A 57 -10.50 -3.14 2.81
N VAL A 58 -11.50 -2.77 2.00
CA VAL A 58 -12.89 -2.62 2.41
C VAL A 58 -13.59 -3.95 2.16
N GLN A 59 -14.09 -4.56 3.21
CA GLN A 59 -14.73 -5.87 3.14
C GLN A 59 -15.94 -5.93 4.07
N PRO A 60 -17.11 -6.32 3.56
CA PRO A 60 -18.31 -6.46 4.36
C PRO A 60 -18.16 -7.61 5.37
N LYS A 61 -18.82 -7.48 6.51
CA LYS A 61 -18.67 -8.41 7.66
C LYS A 61 -18.94 -9.87 7.29
N GLU A 62 -19.89 -10.13 6.40
CA GLU A 62 -20.26 -11.46 5.93
C GLU A 62 -19.18 -12.16 5.09
N LYS A 63 -18.21 -11.41 4.60
CA LYS A 63 -17.05 -11.94 3.86
C LYS A 63 -15.81 -12.13 4.73
N LEU A 64 -15.88 -11.76 6.00
CA LEU A 64 -14.81 -12.00 6.95
C LEU A 64 -14.70 -13.50 7.27
N THR A 65 -13.48 -13.95 7.53
CA THR A 65 -13.18 -15.36 7.81
C THR A 65 -12.46 -15.49 9.15
N GLN A 66 -12.35 -16.71 9.66
CA GLN A 66 -11.55 -16.96 10.86
C GLN A 66 -10.08 -16.54 10.70
N ALA A 67 -9.53 -16.67 9.48
CA ALA A 67 -8.17 -16.22 9.16
C ALA A 67 -8.07 -14.70 9.01
N GLN A 68 -9.18 -14.02 8.69
CA GLN A 68 -9.27 -12.57 8.55
C GLN A 68 -10.55 -12.07 9.22
N PRO A 69 -10.55 -11.98 10.56
CA PRO A 69 -11.76 -11.68 11.33
C PRO A 69 -12.14 -10.19 11.33
N VAL A 70 -11.26 -9.32 10.84
CA VAL A 70 -11.45 -7.86 10.79
C VAL A 70 -11.05 -7.36 9.41
N ALA A 71 -11.85 -6.47 8.83
CA ALA A 71 -11.49 -5.84 7.56
C ALA A 71 -10.28 -4.91 7.75
N PRO A 72 -9.31 -4.89 6.82
CA PRO A 72 -8.14 -4.01 6.95
C PRO A 72 -8.49 -2.54 7.17
N ILE A 73 -9.56 -2.02 6.58
CA ILE A 73 -10.02 -0.64 6.75
C ILE A 73 -10.29 -0.28 8.22
N ASP A 74 -10.72 -1.22 9.04
CA ASP A 74 -11.03 -0.98 10.46
C ASP A 74 -9.77 -0.66 11.29
N TYR A 75 -8.58 -0.93 10.74
CA TYR A 75 -7.30 -0.57 11.33
C TYR A 75 -6.74 0.77 10.84
N THR A 76 -7.46 1.53 10.00
CA THR A 76 -6.97 2.79 9.41
C THR A 76 -6.51 3.80 10.47
N LYS A 77 -7.16 3.87 11.62
CA LYS A 77 -6.77 4.73 12.75
C LYS A 77 -5.34 4.48 13.23
N ASP A 78 -4.83 3.26 13.07
CA ASP A 78 -3.52 2.81 13.55
C ASP A 78 -2.43 2.94 12.47
N LEU A 79 -2.76 3.43 11.26
CA LEU A 79 -1.78 3.64 10.19
C LEU A 79 -0.60 4.47 10.69
N SER A 80 0.61 3.91 10.62
CA SER A 80 1.79 4.42 11.31
C SER A 80 2.80 5.16 10.41
N CYS A 81 2.60 5.15 9.08
CA CYS A 81 3.50 5.79 8.10
C CYS A 81 2.70 6.37 6.93
N PRO A 82 3.31 7.24 6.10
CA PRO A 82 2.68 7.71 4.86
C PRO A 82 2.28 6.55 3.95
N LEU A 83 1.13 6.71 3.26
CA LEU A 83 0.55 5.72 2.36
C LEU A 83 0.40 6.27 0.95
N LEU A 84 0.94 5.58 -0.06
CA LEU A 84 0.62 5.80 -1.45
C LEU A 84 -0.37 4.74 -1.93
N GLY A 85 -1.42 5.14 -2.62
CA GLY A 85 -2.37 4.25 -3.28
C GLY A 85 -2.39 4.47 -4.79
N LEU A 86 -2.27 3.38 -5.56
CA LEU A 86 -2.33 3.39 -7.03
C LEU A 86 -3.44 2.43 -7.47
N PHE A 87 -4.49 2.96 -8.10
CA PHE A 87 -5.71 2.22 -8.40
C PHE A 87 -6.19 2.47 -9.83
N GLY A 88 -6.94 1.53 -10.39
CA GLY A 88 -7.57 1.67 -11.70
C GLY A 88 -9.06 1.96 -11.59
N GLU A 89 -9.58 2.86 -12.43
CA GLU A 89 -11.02 3.21 -12.45
C GLU A 89 -11.92 2.04 -12.89
N GLU A 90 -11.38 1.11 -13.71
CA GLU A 90 -12.13 -0.05 -14.20
C GLU A 90 -11.92 -1.30 -13.33
N ASP A 91 -11.20 -1.18 -12.21
CA ASP A 91 -10.97 -2.31 -11.32
C ASP A 91 -12.27 -2.74 -10.62
N LYS A 92 -12.46 -4.04 -10.51
CA LYS A 92 -13.62 -4.64 -9.84
C LYS A 92 -13.33 -5.03 -8.40
N ASN A 93 -12.04 -5.04 -7.99
CA ASN A 93 -11.60 -5.28 -6.63
C ASN A 93 -10.14 -4.84 -6.42
N PRO A 94 -9.90 -3.62 -5.89
CA PRO A 94 -10.89 -2.70 -5.29
C PRO A 94 -11.70 -1.94 -6.34
N THR A 95 -12.98 -1.72 -6.07
CA THR A 95 -13.79 -0.81 -6.88
C THR A 95 -13.46 0.65 -6.53
N PRO A 96 -13.73 1.63 -7.43
CA PRO A 96 -13.57 3.06 -7.11
C PRO A 96 -14.31 3.47 -5.82
N GLU A 97 -15.49 2.91 -5.57
CA GLU A 97 -16.28 3.18 -4.36
C GLU A 97 -15.55 2.69 -3.10
N SER A 98 -14.95 1.50 -3.15
CA SER A 98 -14.18 0.99 -2.00
C SER A 98 -12.88 1.78 -1.77
N VAL A 99 -12.26 2.30 -2.83
CA VAL A 99 -11.12 3.23 -2.71
C VAL A 99 -11.56 4.54 -2.06
N SER A 100 -12.71 5.09 -2.47
CA SER A 100 -13.29 6.30 -1.85
C SER A 100 -13.59 6.10 -0.37
N GLN A 101 -14.17 4.95 0.01
CA GLN A 101 -14.43 4.63 1.42
C GLN A 101 -13.14 4.58 2.25
N LEU A 102 -12.07 3.98 1.71
CA LEU A 102 -10.76 3.98 2.38
C LEU A 102 -10.21 5.42 2.52
N GLU A 103 -10.37 6.23 1.49
CA GLU A 103 -9.94 7.62 1.52
C GLU A 103 -10.68 8.45 2.58
N GLU A 104 -11.99 8.23 2.73
CA GLU A 104 -12.80 8.86 3.78
C GLU A 104 -12.31 8.48 5.19
N GLU A 105 -12.00 7.22 5.44
CA GLU A 105 -11.44 6.77 6.73
C GLU A 105 -10.04 7.37 6.98
N LEU A 106 -9.18 7.47 5.95
CA LEU A 106 -7.87 8.12 6.07
C LEU A 106 -8.02 9.61 6.43
N LYS A 107 -8.93 10.33 5.78
CA LYS A 107 -9.27 11.73 6.08
C LYS A 107 -9.80 11.89 7.51
N LYS A 108 -10.72 11.06 7.91
CA LYS A 108 -11.33 11.05 9.25
C LYS A 108 -10.29 10.93 10.37
N TYR A 109 -9.25 10.12 10.16
CA TYR A 109 -8.16 9.94 11.13
C TYR A 109 -6.93 10.83 10.87
N GLY A 110 -7.01 11.80 9.96
CA GLY A 110 -5.93 12.74 9.65
C GLY A 110 -4.63 12.05 9.18
N LYS A 111 -4.75 10.97 8.42
CA LYS A 111 -3.60 10.19 7.95
C LYS A 111 -2.91 10.87 6.78
N ASN A 112 -1.59 10.69 6.68
CA ASN A 112 -0.81 11.16 5.53
C ASN A 112 -0.91 10.12 4.41
N TYR A 113 -1.54 10.51 3.29
CA TYR A 113 -1.71 9.63 2.14
C TYR A 113 -1.73 10.40 0.82
N GLU A 114 -1.44 9.70 -0.27
CA GLU A 114 -1.54 10.17 -1.66
C GLU A 114 -2.21 9.06 -2.48
N PHE A 115 -3.39 9.32 -3.07
CA PHE A 115 -4.10 8.36 -3.91
C PHE A 115 -4.18 8.84 -5.35
N TYR A 116 -3.95 7.92 -6.28
CA TYR A 116 -4.06 8.15 -7.71
C TYR A 116 -4.97 7.10 -8.34
N MET A 117 -5.94 7.58 -9.10
CA MET A 117 -6.88 6.76 -9.86
C MET A 117 -6.55 6.90 -11.35
N TYR A 118 -6.35 5.79 -12.03
CA TYR A 118 -5.94 5.76 -13.44
C TYR A 118 -7.13 5.44 -14.35
N PRO A 119 -7.56 6.40 -15.20
CA PRO A 119 -8.64 6.18 -16.16
C PRO A 119 -8.32 5.04 -17.13
N GLY A 120 -9.32 4.20 -17.42
CA GLY A 120 -9.19 3.07 -18.35
C GLY A 120 -8.25 1.94 -17.86
N ALA A 121 -7.76 2.01 -16.62
CA ALA A 121 -6.97 0.95 -16.03
C ALA A 121 -7.84 0.03 -15.15
N GLY A 122 -7.63 -1.27 -15.28
CA GLY A 122 -8.24 -2.31 -14.44
C GLY A 122 -7.23 -2.93 -13.50
N HIS A 123 -7.60 -4.07 -12.92
CA HIS A 123 -6.74 -4.80 -12.00
C HIS A 123 -5.42 -5.25 -12.65
N GLY A 124 -4.29 -4.97 -12.02
CA GLY A 124 -2.99 -5.47 -12.49
C GLY A 124 -2.40 -4.69 -13.68
N PHE A 125 -2.77 -3.42 -13.87
CA PHE A 125 -2.37 -2.60 -15.01
C PHE A 125 -0.85 -2.36 -15.16
N PHE A 126 -0.03 -2.74 -14.18
CA PHE A 126 1.44 -2.74 -14.28
C PHE A 126 2.00 -3.98 -14.98
N TYR A 127 1.21 -5.04 -15.08
CA TYR A 127 1.73 -6.35 -15.50
C TYR A 127 1.79 -6.48 -17.02
N TYR A 128 3.00 -6.45 -17.56
CA TYR A 128 3.28 -6.84 -18.94
C TYR A 128 3.64 -8.35 -19.02
N PRO A 129 3.09 -9.13 -19.94
CA PRO A 129 2.31 -8.80 -21.14
C PRO A 129 0.77 -8.98 -20.99
N SER A 130 0.18 -8.75 -19.83
CA SER A 130 -1.26 -8.91 -19.61
C SER A 130 -2.09 -7.97 -20.51
N VAL A 131 -3.29 -8.42 -20.89
CA VAL A 131 -4.29 -7.57 -21.55
C VAL A 131 -4.73 -6.38 -20.68
N ALA A 132 -4.55 -6.46 -19.37
CA ALA A 132 -4.80 -5.38 -18.43
C ALA A 132 -3.71 -4.30 -18.44
N TYR A 133 -2.56 -4.56 -19.07
CA TYR A 133 -1.43 -3.62 -19.08
C TYR A 133 -1.80 -2.27 -19.71
N ARG A 134 -1.49 -1.19 -18.99
CA ARG A 134 -1.67 0.18 -19.45
C ARG A 134 -0.32 0.90 -19.35
N PRO A 135 0.43 1.02 -20.47
CA PRO A 135 1.82 1.52 -20.47
C PRO A 135 1.99 2.86 -19.75
N ASP A 136 1.15 3.84 -20.09
CA ASP A 136 1.26 5.20 -19.53
C ASP A 136 0.98 5.21 -18.03
N ALA A 137 -0.08 4.51 -17.61
CA ALA A 137 -0.44 4.38 -16.20
C ALA A 137 0.63 3.61 -15.41
N ALA A 138 1.22 2.56 -16.02
CA ALA A 138 2.29 1.80 -15.39
C ALA A 138 3.56 2.64 -15.21
N VAL A 139 3.99 3.35 -16.24
CA VAL A 139 5.18 4.23 -16.17
C VAL A 139 4.98 5.35 -15.16
N ASP A 140 3.84 6.01 -15.17
CA ASP A 140 3.52 7.06 -14.21
C ASP A 140 3.44 6.52 -12.77
N GLY A 141 2.79 5.37 -12.57
CA GLY A 141 2.69 4.74 -11.26
C GLY A 141 4.05 4.35 -10.68
N TRP A 142 4.96 3.80 -11.50
CA TRP A 142 6.33 3.52 -11.07
C TRP A 142 7.08 4.80 -10.68
N LYS A 143 6.97 5.87 -11.47
CA LYS A 143 7.58 7.17 -11.14
C LYS A 143 7.06 7.70 -9.80
N LYS A 144 5.75 7.69 -9.59
CA LYS A 144 5.13 8.11 -8.33
C LYS A 144 5.63 7.29 -7.14
N MET A 145 5.72 5.97 -7.30
CA MET A 145 6.20 5.07 -6.25
C MET A 145 7.67 5.37 -5.89
N PHE A 146 8.55 5.53 -6.86
CA PHE A 146 9.96 5.86 -6.59
C PHE A 146 10.09 7.24 -5.93
N THR A 147 9.41 8.27 -6.44
CA THR A 147 9.42 9.61 -5.83
C THR A 147 8.88 9.59 -4.40
N PHE A 148 7.82 8.81 -4.16
CA PHE A 148 7.25 8.66 -2.83
C PHE A 148 8.24 7.98 -1.85
N PHE A 149 8.94 6.94 -2.28
CA PHE A 149 9.97 6.30 -1.48
C PHE A 149 11.19 7.20 -1.26
N GLU A 150 11.67 7.91 -2.27
CA GLU A 150 12.72 8.92 -2.13
C GLU A 150 12.37 9.92 -1.02
N LYS A 151 11.20 10.55 -1.11
CA LYS A 151 10.70 11.53 -0.13
C LYS A 151 10.66 10.99 1.32
N ASN A 152 10.29 9.73 1.50
CA ASN A 152 9.99 9.17 2.83
C ASN A 152 11.12 8.29 3.40
N LEU A 153 11.98 7.74 2.55
CA LEU A 153 13.04 6.80 2.98
C LEU A 153 14.44 7.42 2.95
N GLU A 154 14.66 8.53 2.25
CA GLU A 154 15.94 9.21 2.32
C GLU A 154 16.11 9.91 3.68
N THR A 155 17.32 9.86 4.23
CA THR A 155 17.70 10.66 5.38
C THR A 155 18.23 12.01 4.86
N SER A 156 17.61 13.11 5.29
CA SER A 156 18.11 14.46 5.02
C SER A 156 19.57 14.56 5.53
N GLY A 157 20.55 14.45 4.64
CA GLY A 157 21.95 14.59 5.10
C GLY A 157 23.05 13.93 4.26
N ARG A 158 22.76 13.33 3.12
CA ARG A 158 23.83 13.05 2.15
C ARG A 158 23.78 14.13 1.06
N GLY A 159 24.46 15.26 1.36
CA GLY A 159 24.90 16.18 0.32
C GLY A 159 25.69 15.40 -0.73
N ARG A 160 25.34 15.63 -1.98
CA ARG A 160 26.08 15.15 -3.15
C ARG A 160 27.48 15.73 -3.16
#